data_d48b26c46c08c10311d30979f8ad56b8
#
_entry.id   d48b26c46c08c10311d30979f8ad56b8
#
_cell.length_a   1.000
_cell.length_b   1.000
_cell.length_c   1.000
_cell.angle_alpha   90.00
_cell.angle_beta   90.00
_cell.angle_gamma   90.00
#
_symmetry.space_group_name_H-M   'P 1'
#
loop_
_entity.id
_entity.type
_entity.pdbx_description
1 polymer ?
#
loop_
_entity_poly.entity_id
_entity_poly.type
_entity_poly.pdbx_seq_one_letter_code
_entity_poly.pdbx_strand_id
1 'polypeptide(L)'
;MESKKINFKNKYSKFNKYWSPQIIAEMNDYQFKLAKIKGEFVWHDHKDTDETFIVLEGEMILKLRDQDVKLTKGEMYVVPKGVEHKPCAKNECKILVVEPRGVVNTGDAGGSLTINEDMWI
;
A
#
# COMPACT_ATOMS: atom_id res chain seq x y z
N MET A 1 2.64 -12.30 21.94
CA MET A 1 2.58 -10.97 21.27
C MET A 1 1.79 -10.00 22.12
N GLU A 2 2.33 -8.83 22.31
CA GLU A 2 1.65 -7.78 23.04
C GLU A 2 0.89 -6.87 22.05
N SER A 3 -0.42 -6.73 22.26
CA SER A 3 -1.25 -5.89 21.41
C SER A 3 -1.40 -4.50 22.00
N LYS A 4 -1.17 -3.48 21.21
CA LYS A 4 -1.27 -2.07 21.61
C LYS A 4 -2.19 -1.32 20.68
N LYS A 5 -2.85 -0.30 21.21
CA LYS A 5 -3.60 0.62 20.37
C LYS A 5 -2.64 1.35 19.43
N ILE A 6 -3.00 1.42 18.16
CA ILE A 6 -2.20 2.06 17.12
C ILE A 6 -2.95 3.31 16.67
N ASN A 7 -2.22 4.44 16.66
CA ASN A 7 -2.71 5.70 16.14
C ASN A 7 -2.05 5.96 14.78
N PHE A 8 -2.83 6.02 13.73
CA PHE A 8 -2.29 6.18 12.37
C PHE A 8 -1.53 7.49 12.20
N LYS A 9 -2.08 8.59 12.70
CA LYS A 9 -1.43 9.90 12.59
C LYS A 9 -0.05 9.88 13.25
N ASN A 10 0.04 9.26 14.42
CA ASN A 10 1.31 9.10 15.13
C ASN A 10 2.31 8.28 14.31
N LYS A 11 1.87 7.18 13.73
CA LYS A 11 2.72 6.32 12.91
C LYS A 11 3.20 7.04 11.65
N TYR A 12 2.32 7.78 10.96
CA TYR A 12 2.72 8.56 9.78
C TYR A 12 3.77 9.62 10.11
N SER A 13 3.79 10.15 11.33
CA SER A 13 4.78 11.15 11.72
C SER A 13 6.20 10.58 11.82
N LYS A 14 6.34 9.26 11.79
CA LYS A 14 7.63 8.59 12.01
C LYS A 14 8.42 8.35 10.72
N PHE A 15 7.83 8.62 9.57
CA PHE A 15 8.52 8.41 8.29
C PHE A 15 8.12 9.45 7.25
N ASN A 16 9.00 9.68 6.27
CA ASN A 16 8.78 10.68 5.22
C ASN A 16 8.87 10.11 3.81
N LYS A 17 9.47 8.93 3.65
CA LYS A 17 9.74 8.37 2.34
C LYS A 17 8.45 7.93 1.65
N TYR A 18 8.27 8.36 0.40
CA TYR A 18 7.17 7.90 -0.44
C TYR A 18 7.44 6.48 -0.95
N TRP A 19 6.36 5.75 -1.20
CA TRP A 19 6.41 4.40 -1.78
C TRP A 19 7.19 3.40 -0.92
N SER A 20 7.22 3.62 0.38
CA SER A 20 7.92 2.77 1.34
C SER A 20 6.94 2.30 2.42
N PRO A 21 6.22 1.19 2.17
CA PRO A 21 5.24 0.69 3.13
C PRO A 21 5.90 0.35 4.47
N GLN A 22 5.24 0.79 5.55
CA GLN A 22 5.72 0.59 6.92
C GLN A 22 4.74 -0.31 7.65
N ILE A 23 5.21 -1.43 8.15
CA ILE A 23 4.38 -2.40 8.85
C ILE A 23 4.05 -1.88 10.24
N ILE A 24 2.76 -1.84 10.59
CA ILE A 24 2.30 -1.38 11.91
C ILE A 24 1.67 -2.49 12.74
N ALA A 25 1.20 -3.56 12.12
CA ALA A 25 0.52 -4.65 12.82
C ALA A 25 0.43 -5.88 11.93
N GLU A 26 0.17 -7.01 12.56
CA GLU A 26 -0.15 -8.26 11.86
C GLU A 26 -1.41 -8.88 12.45
N MET A 27 -2.15 -9.56 11.60
CA MET A 27 -3.29 -10.37 12.01
C MET A 27 -3.26 -11.66 11.18
N ASN A 28 -3.09 -12.80 11.85
CA ASN A 28 -2.84 -14.08 11.16
C ASN A 28 -1.62 -13.92 10.23
N ASP A 29 -1.76 -14.25 8.95
CA ASP A 29 -0.68 -14.11 7.97
C ASP A 29 -0.65 -12.72 7.32
N TYR A 30 -1.53 -11.82 7.74
CA TYR A 30 -1.71 -10.53 7.09
C TYR A 30 -0.96 -9.43 7.81
N GLN A 31 -0.42 -8.50 7.03
CA GLN A 31 0.24 -7.31 7.53
C GLN A 31 -0.57 -6.08 7.19
N PHE A 32 -0.63 -5.14 8.14
CA PHE A 32 -1.19 -3.82 7.96
C PHE A 32 -0.02 -2.87 7.74
N LYS A 33 -0.02 -2.17 6.60
CA LYS A 33 1.09 -1.30 6.23
C LYS A 33 0.58 0.10 5.93
N LEU A 34 1.24 1.10 6.50
CA LEU A 34 0.99 2.50 6.15
C LEU A 34 1.97 2.93 5.08
N ALA A 35 1.49 3.69 4.12
CA ALA A 35 2.35 4.27 3.10
C ALA A 35 1.92 5.70 2.80
N LYS A 36 2.89 6.52 2.42
CA LYS A 36 2.67 7.82 1.79
C LYS A 36 2.98 7.66 0.33
N ILE A 37 2.08 8.12 -0.51
CA ILE A 37 2.26 8.03 -1.96
C ILE A 37 2.12 9.42 -2.60
N LYS A 38 2.90 9.62 -3.66
CA LYS A 38 2.83 10.83 -4.50
C LYS A 38 3.49 10.51 -5.83
N GLY A 39 2.89 10.97 -6.91
CA GLY A 39 3.36 10.65 -8.25
C GLY A 39 2.86 9.28 -8.72
N GLU A 40 3.60 8.64 -9.58
CA GLU A 40 3.24 7.34 -10.15
C GLU A 40 4.14 6.23 -9.59
N PHE A 41 3.50 5.12 -9.32
CA PHE A 41 4.23 3.88 -9.03
C PHE A 41 4.53 3.16 -10.35
N VAL A 42 4.73 1.84 -10.30
CA VAL A 42 4.97 1.02 -11.49
C VAL A 42 3.80 0.09 -11.74
N TRP A 43 3.61 -0.31 -13.01
CA TRP A 43 2.70 -1.38 -13.35
C TRP A 43 3.23 -2.68 -12.78
N HIS A 44 2.41 -3.39 -12.02
CA HIS A 44 2.80 -4.67 -11.41
C HIS A 44 1.56 -5.48 -11.03
N ASP A 45 1.79 -6.73 -10.70
CA ASP A 45 0.77 -7.61 -10.13
C ASP A 45 1.38 -8.42 -8.99
N HIS A 46 0.52 -9.02 -8.21
CA HIS A 46 0.89 -10.03 -7.21
C HIS A 46 0.19 -11.32 -7.59
N LYS A 47 0.96 -12.30 -8.04
CA LYS A 47 0.40 -13.50 -8.68
C LYS A 47 -0.43 -14.37 -7.76
N ASP A 48 -0.07 -14.40 -6.48
CA ASP A 48 -0.64 -15.36 -5.53
C ASP A 48 -1.49 -14.74 -4.44
N THR A 49 -1.59 -13.40 -4.38
CA THR A 49 -2.24 -12.71 -3.26
C THR A 49 -3.10 -11.54 -3.72
N ASP A 50 -4.19 -11.33 -3.02
CA ASP A 50 -4.98 -10.11 -3.14
C ASP A 50 -4.30 -8.99 -2.35
N GLU A 51 -4.57 -7.74 -2.72
CA GLU A 51 -4.05 -6.57 -2.03
C GLU A 51 -5.17 -5.55 -1.83
N THR A 52 -5.32 -5.04 -0.61
CA THR A 52 -6.34 -4.05 -0.30
C THR A 52 -5.70 -2.67 -0.12
N PHE A 53 -6.26 -1.68 -0.80
CA PHE A 53 -5.90 -0.27 -0.65
C PHE A 53 -7.04 0.45 0.07
N ILE A 54 -6.71 1.18 1.14
CA ILE A 54 -7.66 1.99 1.90
C ILE A 54 -7.07 3.40 1.97
N VAL A 55 -7.82 4.40 1.52
CA VAL A 55 -7.37 5.79 1.59
C VAL A 55 -7.78 6.39 2.93
N LEU A 56 -6.80 6.84 3.70
CA LEU A 56 -7.01 7.47 4.99
C LEU A 56 -6.99 9.00 4.88
N GLU A 57 -6.24 9.55 3.92
CA GLU A 57 -6.17 11.00 3.69
C GLU A 57 -5.73 11.27 2.26
N GLY A 58 -6.37 12.24 1.62
CA GLY A 58 -6.10 12.58 0.23
C GLY A 58 -6.89 11.73 -0.74
N GLU A 59 -6.36 11.57 -1.94
CA GLU A 59 -6.96 10.74 -2.98
C GLU A 59 -5.91 10.08 -3.84
N MET A 60 -6.25 8.94 -4.42
CA MET A 60 -5.40 8.21 -5.34
C MET A 60 -6.21 7.71 -6.53
N ILE A 61 -5.50 7.38 -7.60
CA ILE A 61 -6.05 6.65 -8.72
C ILE A 61 -5.32 5.32 -8.80
N LEU A 62 -6.08 4.25 -8.72
CA LEU A 62 -5.55 2.91 -8.95
C LEU A 62 -5.83 2.56 -10.40
N LYS A 63 -4.80 2.66 -11.24
CA LYS A 63 -4.94 2.37 -12.66
C LYS A 63 -4.95 0.87 -12.88
N LEU A 64 -6.00 0.37 -13.52
CA LEU A 64 -6.09 -0.98 -14.04
C LEU A 64 -5.97 -0.89 -15.56
N ARG A 65 -5.73 -2.02 -16.23
CA ARG A 65 -5.56 -2.00 -17.69
C ARG A 65 -6.80 -1.53 -18.44
N ASP A 66 -7.98 -1.82 -17.90
CA ASP A 66 -9.27 -1.53 -18.54
C ASP A 66 -10.02 -0.35 -17.91
N GLN A 67 -9.57 0.17 -16.78
CA GLN A 67 -10.26 1.28 -16.11
C GLN A 67 -9.36 1.93 -15.04
N ASP A 68 -9.72 3.13 -14.65
CA ASP A 68 -9.13 3.82 -13.50
C ASP A 68 -10.12 3.78 -12.33
N VAL A 69 -9.63 3.42 -11.15
CA VAL A 69 -10.43 3.43 -9.93
C VAL A 69 -9.94 4.58 -9.06
N LYS A 70 -10.79 5.60 -8.90
CA LYS A 70 -10.48 6.73 -8.02
C LYS A 70 -10.93 6.40 -6.62
N LEU A 71 -10.01 6.54 -5.65
CA LEU A 71 -10.30 6.36 -4.23
C LEU A 71 -10.03 7.65 -3.49
N THR A 72 -11.01 8.07 -2.70
CA THR A 72 -10.89 9.22 -1.81
C THR A 72 -10.95 8.76 -0.36
N LYS A 73 -10.73 9.69 0.57
CA LYS A 73 -10.72 9.39 2.00
C LYS A 73 -11.93 8.54 2.41
N GLY A 74 -11.66 7.44 3.09
CA GLY A 74 -12.69 6.53 3.58
C GLY A 74 -13.13 5.47 2.57
N GLU A 75 -12.48 5.40 1.41
CA GLU A 75 -12.79 4.42 0.37
C GLU A 75 -11.69 3.38 0.25
N MET A 76 -12.07 2.19 -0.21
CA MET A 76 -11.13 1.08 -0.38
C MET A 76 -11.40 0.30 -1.66
N TYR A 77 -10.38 -0.41 -2.12
CA TYR A 77 -10.49 -1.32 -3.25
C TYR A 77 -9.61 -2.54 -3.02
N VAL A 78 -10.15 -3.72 -3.30
CA VAL A 78 -9.39 -4.96 -3.25
C VAL A 78 -8.93 -5.31 -4.66
N VAL A 79 -7.63 -5.34 -4.89
CA VAL A 79 -7.06 -5.79 -6.16
C VAL A 79 -6.90 -7.30 -6.09
N PRO A 80 -7.62 -8.06 -6.93
CA PRO A 80 -7.48 -9.51 -6.94
C PRO A 80 -6.08 -9.94 -7.39
N LYS A 81 -5.64 -11.08 -6.92
CA LYS A 81 -4.37 -11.66 -7.36
C LYS A 81 -4.31 -11.73 -8.88
N GLY A 82 -3.13 -11.47 -9.43
CA GLY A 82 -2.87 -11.52 -10.87
C GLY A 82 -3.37 -10.32 -11.66
N VAL A 83 -4.07 -9.38 -11.03
CA VAL A 83 -4.56 -8.18 -11.73
C VAL A 83 -3.49 -7.10 -11.73
N GLU A 84 -3.06 -6.71 -12.94
CA GLU A 84 -2.08 -5.64 -13.10
C GLU A 84 -2.65 -4.30 -12.69
N HIS A 85 -1.87 -3.53 -11.94
CA HIS A 85 -2.30 -2.23 -11.44
C HIS A 85 -1.12 -1.29 -11.27
N LYS A 86 -1.42 0.02 -11.32
CA LYS A 86 -0.44 1.08 -11.10
C LYS A 86 -1.06 2.15 -10.20
N PRO A 87 -0.67 2.21 -8.91
CA PRO A 87 -1.13 3.26 -8.01
C PRO A 87 -0.52 4.62 -8.40
N CYS A 88 -1.32 5.67 -8.34
CA CYS A 88 -0.89 7.03 -8.64
C CYS A 88 -1.57 8.01 -7.68
N ALA A 89 -0.88 9.09 -7.34
CA ALA A 89 -1.47 10.18 -6.57
C ALA A 89 -0.88 11.51 -7.03
N LYS A 90 -1.74 12.45 -7.39
CA LYS A 90 -1.28 13.78 -7.83
C LYS A 90 -0.60 14.53 -6.69
N ASN A 91 -1.20 14.48 -5.51
CA ASN A 91 -0.67 15.09 -4.30
C ASN A 91 -0.43 14.00 -3.26
N GLU A 92 0.24 14.34 -2.16
CA GLU A 92 0.47 13.35 -1.10
C GLU A 92 -0.84 12.70 -0.67
N CYS A 93 -0.84 11.38 -0.65
CA CYS A 93 -1.96 10.56 -0.22
C CYS A 93 -1.46 9.56 0.82
N LYS A 94 -2.22 9.41 1.90
CA LYS A 94 -1.89 8.46 2.97
C LYS A 94 -2.82 7.27 2.87
N ILE A 95 -2.24 6.09 2.76
CA ILE A 95 -3.00 4.85 2.55
C ILE A 95 -2.63 3.80 3.60
N LEU A 96 -3.57 2.89 3.80
CA LEU A 96 -3.36 1.66 4.55
C LEU A 96 -3.48 0.52 3.55
N VAL A 97 -2.46 -0.32 3.50
CA VAL A 97 -2.43 -1.51 2.64
C VAL A 97 -2.52 -2.73 3.54
N VAL A 98 -3.38 -3.67 3.17
CA VAL A 98 -3.52 -4.94 3.87
C VAL A 98 -3.23 -6.07 2.89
N GLU A 99 -2.26 -6.92 3.23
CA GLU A 99 -1.80 -7.99 2.37
C GLU A 99 -1.08 -9.06 3.18
N PRO A 100 -0.92 -10.27 2.64
CA PRO A 100 -0.18 -11.31 3.33
C PRO A 100 1.29 -10.93 3.56
N ARG A 101 1.87 -11.52 4.59
CA ARG A 101 3.30 -11.36 4.89
C ARG A 101 4.15 -11.79 3.70
N GLY A 102 5.26 -11.10 3.49
CA GLY A 102 6.25 -11.48 2.47
C GLY A 102 6.01 -10.95 1.07
N VAL A 103 4.97 -10.14 0.88
CA VAL A 103 4.69 -9.55 -0.44
C VAL A 103 5.64 -8.39 -0.71
N VAL A 104 6.33 -8.44 -1.85
CA VAL A 104 7.20 -7.34 -2.31
C VAL A 104 6.33 -6.27 -2.96
N ASN A 105 6.56 -5.01 -2.62
CA ASN A 105 5.69 -3.89 -3.03
C ASN A 105 5.53 -3.74 -4.55
N THR A 106 6.54 -4.09 -5.34
CA THR A 106 6.49 -4.01 -6.81
C THR A 106 6.15 -5.36 -7.46
N GLY A 107 5.80 -6.39 -6.69
CA GLY A 107 5.61 -7.73 -7.24
C GLY A 107 6.88 -8.21 -7.93
N ASP A 108 6.76 -8.72 -9.15
CA ASP A 108 7.92 -9.16 -9.95
C ASP A 108 8.46 -8.05 -10.86
N ALA A 109 7.88 -6.86 -10.86
CA ALA A 109 8.29 -5.79 -11.77
C ALA A 109 9.71 -5.27 -11.49
N GLY A 110 10.12 -5.26 -10.21
CA GLY A 110 11.42 -4.72 -9.83
C GLY A 110 11.53 -3.22 -10.02
N GLY A 111 12.74 -2.71 -10.09
CA GLY A 111 13.02 -1.30 -10.32
C GLY A 111 13.43 -0.54 -9.07
N SER A 112 13.63 0.75 -9.23
CA SER A 112 14.17 1.62 -8.17
C SER A 112 13.25 1.81 -6.98
N LEU A 113 11.95 1.55 -7.14
CA LEU A 113 10.96 1.70 -6.07
C LEU A 113 10.76 0.43 -5.26
N THR A 114 11.46 -0.66 -5.59
CA THR A 114 11.32 -1.93 -4.89
C THR A 114 11.90 -1.86 -3.49
N ILE A 115 11.12 -2.35 -2.51
CA ILE A 115 11.55 -2.51 -1.11
C ILE A 115 11.57 -4.00 -0.81
N ASN A 116 12.75 -4.55 -0.54
CA ASN A 116 12.95 -5.99 -0.31
C ASN A 116 12.91 -6.38 1.16
N GLU A 117 12.94 -5.42 2.07
CA GLU A 117 12.98 -5.67 3.50
C GLU A 117 11.70 -5.20 4.18
N ASP A 118 11.30 -5.92 5.22
CA ASP A 118 10.20 -5.49 6.07
C ASP A 118 10.63 -4.28 6.89
N MET A 119 9.82 -3.23 6.84
CA MET A 119 10.06 -1.99 7.58
C MET A 119 8.98 -1.86 8.64
N TRP A 120 9.34 -2.12 9.89
CA TRP A 120 8.43 -1.98 11.04
C TRP A 120 8.58 -0.63 11.72
N ILE A 121 7.45 -0.06 12.12
CA ILE A 121 7.45 1.18 12.92
C ILE A 121 6.59 1.10 14.16
#